data_50dd766a9dffbcf108ed12db331ce5b0
#
_entry.id   50dd766a9dffbcf108ed12db331ce5b0
#
_cell.length_a   1.000
_cell.length_b   1.000
_cell.length_c   1.000
_cell.angle_alpha   90.00
_cell.angle_beta   90.00
_cell.angle_gamma   90.00
#
_symmetry.space_group_name_H-M   'P 1'
#
loop_
_entity.id
_entity.type
_entity.pdbx_description
1 polymer ?
#
loop_
_entity_poly.entity_id
_entity_poly.type
_entity_poly.pdbx_seq_one_letter_code
_entity_poly.pdbx_strand_id
1 'polypeptide(L)'
;MRGIPVTLHVKTQTGVDGFNSPVYTESLETVQNVLVGEPSSTDITDSISLYGKRIEYMLGIPKGDAHDWNDVTVEFFGRTYKTFGAVIEGIEAYVPTAWHRKVRCERIE
;
A
#
# COMPACT_ATOMS: atom_id res chain seq x y z
N MET A 1 -6.10 -11.97 15.42
CA MET A 1 -6.41 -11.16 14.24
C MET A 1 -5.55 -11.63 13.09
N ARG A 2 -6.11 -11.72 11.91
CA ARG A 2 -5.41 -12.21 10.73
C ARG A 2 -5.51 -11.23 9.59
N GLY A 3 -4.42 -11.09 8.83
CA GLY A 3 -4.45 -10.41 7.55
C GLY A 3 -4.93 -11.31 6.42
N ILE A 4 -5.01 -10.75 5.24
CA ILE A 4 -5.38 -11.44 4.00
C ILE A 4 -4.24 -11.34 3.00
N PRO A 5 -4.19 -12.21 1.99
CA PRO A 5 -3.26 -12.02 0.89
C PRO A 5 -3.69 -10.83 0.03
N VAL A 6 -2.74 -9.99 -0.33
CA VAL A 6 -2.93 -8.82 -1.19
C VAL A 6 -1.96 -8.92 -2.35
N THR A 7 -2.45 -8.71 -3.57
CA THR A 7 -1.61 -8.67 -4.76
C THR A 7 -1.07 -7.26 -4.95
N LEU A 8 0.25 -7.13 -4.94
CA LEU A 8 0.96 -5.86 -5.09
C LEU A 8 1.53 -5.75 -6.50
N HIS A 9 1.28 -4.63 -7.17
CA HIS A 9 1.87 -4.34 -8.46
C HIS A 9 3.23 -3.67 -8.25
N VAL A 10 4.30 -4.41 -8.51
CA VAL A 10 5.67 -3.93 -8.32
C VAL A 10 6.22 -3.47 -9.67
N LYS A 11 6.74 -2.25 -9.71
CA LYS A 11 7.42 -1.71 -10.90
C LYS A 11 8.93 -1.77 -10.69
N THR A 12 9.62 -2.37 -11.63
CA THR A 12 11.08 -2.49 -11.61
C THR A 12 11.65 -1.88 -12.88
N GLN A 13 12.62 -0.99 -12.74
CA GLN A 13 13.32 -0.42 -13.90
C GLN A 13 14.22 -1.50 -14.49
N THR A 14 13.99 -1.83 -15.77
CA THR A 14 14.74 -2.87 -16.49
C THR A 14 15.80 -2.30 -17.43
N GLY A 15 15.84 -0.98 -17.61
CA GLY A 15 16.81 -0.34 -18.48
C GLY A 15 16.33 1.03 -18.95
N VAL A 16 16.90 1.49 -20.04
CA VAL A 16 16.51 2.72 -20.73
C VAL A 16 16.24 2.40 -22.19
N ASP A 17 15.33 3.14 -22.80
CA ASP A 17 15.04 2.99 -24.23
C ASP A 17 16.02 3.80 -25.09
N GLY A 18 15.80 3.81 -26.42
CA GLY A 18 16.63 4.54 -27.37
C GLY A 18 16.62 6.05 -27.19
N PHE A 19 15.69 6.59 -26.42
CA PHE A 19 15.58 8.02 -26.07
C PHE A 19 16.09 8.30 -24.66
N ASN A 20 16.75 7.33 -24.04
CA ASN A 20 17.28 7.42 -22.67
C ASN A 20 16.18 7.62 -21.60
N SER A 21 14.96 7.20 -21.89
CA SER A 21 13.85 7.19 -20.94
C SER A 21 13.85 5.88 -20.17
N PRO A 22 13.55 5.90 -18.86
CA PRO A 22 13.52 4.66 -18.08
C PRO A 22 12.38 3.74 -18.55
N VAL A 23 12.68 2.46 -18.66
CA VAL A 23 11.71 1.41 -18.99
C VAL A 23 11.43 0.58 -17.73
N TYR A 24 10.16 0.40 -17.41
CA TYR A 24 9.73 -0.34 -16.23
C TYR A 24 9.00 -1.61 -16.64
N THR A 25 9.24 -2.66 -15.88
CA THR A 25 8.45 -3.89 -15.96
C THR A 25 7.62 -3.99 -14.70
N GLU A 26 6.32 -4.24 -14.88
CA GLU A 26 5.41 -4.47 -13.77
C GLU A 26 5.30 -5.97 -13.51
N SER A 27 5.45 -6.36 -12.25
CA SER A 27 5.25 -7.73 -11.81
C SER A 27 4.24 -7.75 -10.69
N LEU A 28 3.54 -8.88 -10.55
CA LEU A 28 2.57 -9.10 -9.48
C LEU A 28 3.20 -9.94 -8.40
N GLU A 29 3.18 -9.44 -7.17
CA GLU A 29 3.67 -10.17 -6.02
C GLU A 29 2.58 -10.26 -4.97
N THR A 30 2.41 -11.44 -4.38
CA THR A 30 1.43 -11.64 -3.31
C THR A 30 2.11 -11.43 -1.96
N VAL A 31 1.56 -10.52 -1.19
CA VAL A 31 1.99 -10.27 0.19
C VAL A 31 0.96 -10.91 1.11
N GLN A 32 1.41 -11.84 1.93
CA GLN A 32 0.55 -12.53 2.89
C GLN A 32 0.35 -11.72 4.14
N ASN A 33 -0.77 -11.95 4.83
CA ASN A 33 -1.04 -11.40 6.14
C ASN A 33 -1.08 -9.86 6.20
N VAL A 34 -1.62 -9.23 5.17
CA VAL A 34 -1.88 -7.78 5.18
C VAL A 34 -3.19 -7.52 5.90
N LEU A 35 -3.15 -6.68 6.93
CA LEU A 35 -4.34 -6.32 7.68
C LEU A 35 -5.11 -5.22 6.93
N VAL A 36 -6.37 -5.47 6.62
CA VAL A 36 -7.25 -4.47 5.99
C VAL A 36 -8.23 -3.97 7.05
N GLY A 37 -8.10 -2.71 7.41
CA GLY A 37 -8.93 -2.07 8.42
C GLY A 37 -9.80 -0.97 7.84
N GLU A 38 -10.95 -0.74 8.49
CA GLU A 38 -11.81 0.39 8.13
C GLU A 38 -11.19 1.69 8.64
N PRO A 39 -11.23 2.79 7.85
CA PRO A 39 -10.74 4.07 8.30
C PRO A 39 -11.69 4.68 9.34
N SER A 40 -11.13 5.44 10.28
CA SER A 40 -11.92 6.24 11.19
C SER A 40 -12.46 7.49 10.46
N SER A 41 -13.44 8.17 11.06
CA SER A 41 -13.94 9.44 10.51
C SER A 41 -12.84 10.51 10.45
N THR A 42 -11.91 10.52 11.39
CA THR A 42 -10.74 11.39 11.35
C THR A 42 -9.82 11.06 10.18
N ASP A 43 -9.57 9.77 9.92
CA ASP A 43 -8.77 9.33 8.77
C ASP A 43 -9.39 9.80 7.45
N ILE A 44 -10.71 9.71 7.31
CA ILE A 44 -11.42 10.15 6.12
C ILE A 44 -11.27 11.67 5.95
N THR A 45 -11.48 12.45 7.00
CA THR A 45 -11.36 13.90 6.95
C THR A 45 -9.94 14.33 6.62
N ASP A 46 -8.94 13.72 7.24
CA ASP A 46 -7.53 14.04 7.01
C ASP A 46 -7.12 13.70 5.58
N SER A 47 -7.58 12.57 5.03
CA SER A 47 -7.25 12.17 3.67
C SER A 47 -7.80 13.16 2.64
N ILE A 48 -9.03 13.64 2.83
CA ILE A 48 -9.64 14.65 1.95
C ILE A 48 -8.90 15.98 2.07
N SER A 49 -8.60 16.42 3.29
CA SER A 49 -7.95 17.71 3.56
C SER A 49 -6.51 17.77 3.08
N LEU A 50 -5.73 16.69 3.25
CA LEU A 50 -4.30 16.65 2.96
C LEU A 50 -4.01 16.21 1.52
N TYR A 51 -4.79 15.29 0.96
CA TYR A 51 -4.50 14.65 -0.31
C TYR A 51 -5.58 14.84 -1.37
N GLY A 52 -6.74 15.39 -1.00
CA GLY A 52 -7.88 15.52 -1.91
C GLY A 52 -8.48 14.17 -2.31
N LYS A 53 -8.22 13.11 -1.55
CA LYS A 53 -8.64 11.74 -1.84
C LYS A 53 -9.36 11.15 -0.64
N ARG A 54 -10.37 10.34 -0.91
CA ARG A 54 -11.10 9.65 0.15
C ARG A 54 -10.49 8.28 0.40
N ILE A 55 -10.05 8.04 1.61
CA ILE A 55 -9.55 6.73 2.03
C ILE A 55 -10.69 5.69 2.03
N GLU A 56 -10.45 4.55 1.39
CA GLU A 56 -11.38 3.41 1.42
C GLU A 56 -11.02 2.43 2.53
N TYR A 57 -9.74 2.10 2.63
CA TYR A 57 -9.22 1.20 3.66
C TYR A 57 -7.85 1.66 4.15
N MET A 58 -7.53 1.27 5.38
CA MET A 58 -6.19 1.40 5.94
C MET A 58 -5.53 0.03 5.93
N LEU A 59 -4.39 -0.08 5.27
CA LEU A 59 -3.65 -1.34 5.20
C LEU A 59 -2.59 -1.39 6.29
N GLY A 60 -2.54 -2.50 7.02
CA GLY A 60 -1.46 -2.79 7.95
C GLY A 60 -0.46 -3.72 7.29
N ILE A 61 0.79 -3.29 7.19
CA ILE A 61 1.84 -4.04 6.51
C ILE A 61 2.55 -4.93 7.52
N PRO A 62 2.69 -6.23 7.23
CA PRO A 62 3.30 -7.16 8.19
C PRO A 62 4.78 -6.88 8.39
N LYS A 63 5.27 -7.19 9.58
CA LYS A 63 6.70 -7.15 9.88
C LYS A 63 7.47 -8.09 8.96
N GLY A 64 8.65 -7.66 8.54
CA GLY A 64 9.50 -8.44 7.64
C GLY A 64 9.24 -8.19 6.16
N ASP A 65 8.16 -7.47 5.80
CA ASP A 65 7.92 -7.08 4.42
C ASP A 65 8.81 -5.90 4.04
N ALA A 66 9.50 -6.02 2.91
CA ALA A 66 10.43 -4.99 2.42
C ALA A 66 9.94 -4.26 1.17
N HIS A 67 8.68 -4.48 0.75
CA HIS A 67 8.12 -3.83 -0.43
C HIS A 67 7.92 -2.34 -0.21
N ASP A 68 7.98 -1.57 -1.30
CA ASP A 68 7.59 -0.17 -1.31
C ASP A 68 6.07 -0.07 -1.51
N TRP A 69 5.39 0.54 -0.55
CA TRP A 69 3.95 0.71 -0.55
C TRP A 69 3.51 2.14 -0.89
N ASN A 70 4.44 2.99 -1.32
CA ASN A 70 4.12 4.36 -1.70
C ASN A 70 3.58 4.41 -3.12
N ASP A 71 2.36 4.92 -3.28
CA ASP A 71 1.74 5.18 -4.59
C ASP A 71 1.74 3.94 -5.51
N VAL A 72 1.33 2.81 -4.97
CA VAL A 72 1.30 1.54 -5.70
C VAL A 72 -0.13 1.02 -5.83
N THR A 73 -0.37 0.23 -6.89
CA THR A 73 -1.65 -0.45 -7.11
C THR A 73 -1.65 -1.78 -6.36
N VAL A 74 -2.74 -2.04 -5.66
CA VAL A 74 -2.94 -3.27 -4.91
C VAL A 74 -4.30 -3.87 -5.24
N GLU A 75 -4.42 -5.19 -5.17
CA GLU A 75 -5.67 -5.90 -5.43
C GLU A 75 -6.02 -6.79 -4.25
N PHE A 76 -7.24 -6.63 -3.75
CA PHE A 76 -7.84 -7.51 -2.75
C PHE A 76 -9.36 -7.39 -2.81
N PHE A 77 -10.07 -8.36 -2.22
CA PHE A 77 -11.54 -8.44 -2.29
C PHE A 77 -12.11 -8.40 -3.72
N GLY A 78 -11.35 -8.87 -4.72
CA GLY A 78 -11.77 -8.83 -6.12
C GLY A 78 -11.85 -7.43 -6.73
N ARG A 79 -11.22 -6.44 -6.12
CA ARG A 79 -11.22 -5.04 -6.54
C ARG A 79 -9.81 -4.47 -6.56
N THR A 80 -9.65 -3.38 -7.28
CA THR A 80 -8.35 -2.69 -7.41
C THR A 80 -8.36 -1.40 -6.59
N TYR A 81 -7.27 -1.18 -5.87
CA TYR A 81 -7.06 0.00 -5.02
C TYR A 81 -5.69 0.59 -5.32
N LYS A 82 -5.50 1.84 -4.96
CA LYS A 82 -4.21 2.50 -5.07
C LYS A 82 -3.85 3.14 -3.73
N THR A 83 -2.64 2.89 -3.26
CA THR A 83 -2.13 3.51 -2.04
C THR A 83 -1.80 4.97 -2.28
N PHE A 84 -1.94 5.80 -1.27
CA PHE A 84 -1.60 7.22 -1.35
C PHE A 84 -1.12 7.75 0.00
N GLY A 85 -0.46 8.89 -0.04
CA GLY A 85 0.12 9.49 1.15
C GLY A 85 1.37 8.76 1.62
N ALA A 86 1.98 9.27 2.67
CA ALA A 86 3.17 8.66 3.25
C ALA A 86 2.83 7.39 4.02
N VAL A 87 3.68 6.38 3.92
CA VAL A 87 3.59 5.18 4.75
C VAL A 87 3.97 5.57 6.18
N ILE A 88 3.10 5.22 7.12
CA ILE A 88 3.34 5.45 8.54
C ILE A 88 4.07 4.23 9.08
N GLU A 89 5.30 4.43 9.56
CA GLU A 89 6.11 3.34 10.10
C GLU A 89 6.31 3.49 11.61
N GLY A 90 6.06 2.37 12.32
CA GLY A 90 6.52 2.25 13.69
C GLY A 90 7.87 1.53 13.75
N ILE A 91 8.58 1.66 14.86
CA ILE A 91 9.79 0.87 15.09
C ILE A 91 9.36 -0.58 15.32
N GLU A 92 9.79 -1.50 14.45
CA GLU A 92 9.33 -2.89 14.46
C GLU A 92 9.48 -3.55 15.83
N ALA A 93 10.60 -3.30 16.52
CA ALA A 93 10.85 -3.87 17.83
C ALA A 93 9.91 -3.38 18.94
N TYR A 94 9.29 -2.20 18.76
CA TYR A 94 8.42 -1.59 19.76
C TYR A 94 6.93 -1.76 19.48
N VAL A 95 6.58 -2.21 18.28
CA VAL A 95 5.19 -2.47 17.92
C VAL A 95 4.82 -3.89 18.35
N PRO A 96 3.85 -4.06 19.26
CA PRO A 96 3.53 -5.39 19.80
C PRO A 96 2.76 -6.28 18.83
N THR A 97 2.17 -5.71 17.78
CA THR A 97 1.42 -6.47 16.78
C THR A 97 2.32 -6.94 15.64
N ALA A 98 1.79 -7.80 14.77
CA ALA A 98 2.50 -8.29 13.59
C ALA A 98 2.63 -7.22 12.49
N TRP A 99 1.97 -6.08 12.62
CA TRP A 99 1.90 -5.03 11.59
C TRP A 99 2.51 -3.74 12.14
N HIS A 100 3.59 -3.27 11.54
CA HIS A 100 4.29 -2.08 12.02
C HIS A 100 4.22 -0.87 11.09
N ARG A 101 3.73 -1.06 9.86
CA ARG A 101 3.54 0.03 8.89
C ARG A 101 2.07 0.14 8.52
N LYS A 102 1.63 1.35 8.24
CA LYS A 102 0.26 1.62 7.79
C LYS A 102 0.29 2.49 6.54
N VAL A 103 -0.57 2.18 5.60
CA VAL A 103 -0.73 2.97 4.38
C VAL A 103 -2.20 3.10 4.05
N ARG A 104 -2.57 4.25 3.51
CA ARG A 104 -3.93 4.54 3.06
C ARG A 104 -4.11 4.06 1.64
N CYS A 105 -5.28 3.56 1.30
CA CYS A 105 -5.61 3.25 -0.08
C CYS A 105 -6.97 3.81 -0.48
N GLU A 106 -7.09 4.17 -1.76
CA GLU A 106 -8.34 4.58 -2.39
C GLU A 106 -8.78 3.51 -3.38
N ARG A 107 -10.09 3.43 -3.62
CA ARG A 107 -10.65 2.50 -4.61
C ARG A 107 -10.58 3.12 -5.99
N ILE A 108 -10.05 2.40 -6.96
CA ILE A 108 -9.96 2.85 -8.36
C ILE A 108 -10.83 2.00 -9.31
N GLU A 109 -11.42 0.93 -8.80
CA GLU A 109 -12.40 0.12 -9.53
C GLU A 109 -13.53 -0.36 -8.63
#